data_bdf9ce5c394cea0f32e6fbfa59ccbf1d
#
_entry.id   bdf9ce5c394cea0f32e6fbfa59ccbf1d
#
_cell.length_a   1.000
_cell.length_b   1.000
_cell.length_c   1.000
_cell.angle_alpha   90.00
_cell.angle_beta   90.00
_cell.angle_gamma   90.00
#
_symmetry.space_group_name_H-M   'P 1'
#
loop_
_entity.id
_entity.type
_entity.pdbx_description
1 polymer ?
#
loop_
_entity_poly.entity_id
_entity_poly.type
_entity_poly.pdbx_seq_one_letter_code
_entity_poly.pdbx_strand_id
1 'polypeptide(L)'
;MRDRNFFFCLILFFSALTAATFGQEPAKVRPSPLSIAAIRFKDAYIKITYSQPQKRGREIFGKLVPYNEVWRTGANEATEITTSKNIQINGTLLKAGTYSIFTIPQKDKWTIIINGEVGLWGAYNYNSKLDVMRFDVPVAPIDIVYESFTMQFDHRNEVADLLLYWDKTKISIPVKFIN
;
A
#
# COMPACT_ATOMS: atom_id res chain seq x y z
N MET A 1 76.80 -1.35 -4.88
CA MET A 1 76.00 -0.15 -4.57
C MET A 1 74.83 -0.03 -5.56
N ARG A 2 73.86 -0.93 -5.60
CA ARG A 2 72.83 -0.86 -6.64
C ARG A 2 71.43 -1.38 -6.22
N ASP A 3 71.19 -1.63 -4.92
CA ASP A 3 69.92 -2.26 -4.46
C ASP A 3 69.12 -1.45 -3.45
N ARG A 4 69.50 -0.18 -3.18
CA ARG A 4 68.80 0.62 -2.16
C ARG A 4 67.69 1.51 -2.69
N ASN A 5 67.63 1.73 -4.01
CA ASN A 5 66.60 2.58 -4.60
C ASN A 5 65.37 1.82 -5.09
N PHE A 6 65.43 0.50 -5.17
CA PHE A 6 64.29 -0.32 -5.60
C PHE A 6 63.24 -0.55 -4.47
N PHE A 7 63.69 -0.53 -3.23
CA PHE A 7 62.80 -0.72 -2.07
C PHE A 7 61.99 0.53 -1.73
N PHE A 8 62.47 1.71 -2.09
CA PHE A 8 61.75 2.96 -1.79
C PHE A 8 60.59 3.23 -2.74
N CYS A 9 60.59 2.71 -3.95
CA CYS A 9 59.47 2.84 -4.91
C CYS A 9 58.31 1.90 -4.59
N LEU A 10 58.55 0.78 -3.90
CA LEU A 10 57.49 -0.19 -3.60
C LEU A 10 56.59 0.26 -2.42
N ILE A 11 57.12 1.10 -1.53
CA ILE A 11 56.37 1.60 -0.36
C ILE A 11 55.43 2.75 -0.74
N LEU A 12 55.71 3.50 -1.78
CA LEU A 12 54.87 4.62 -2.24
C LEU A 12 53.64 4.16 -3.05
N PHE A 13 53.60 2.91 -3.53
CA PHE A 13 52.47 2.41 -4.31
C PHE A 13 51.36 1.77 -3.44
N PHE A 14 51.63 1.53 -2.14
CA PHE A 14 50.69 0.87 -1.23
C PHE A 14 49.83 1.86 -0.42
N SER A 15 50.12 3.18 -0.48
CA SER A 15 49.39 4.19 0.33
C SER A 15 48.22 4.90 -0.37
N ALA A 16 47.88 4.50 -1.62
CA ALA A 16 46.85 5.19 -2.40
C ALA A 16 45.53 4.41 -2.53
N LEU A 17 45.34 3.29 -1.77
CA LEU A 17 44.06 2.60 -1.71
C LEU A 17 43.29 3.08 -0.48
N THR A 18 43.01 4.40 -0.44
CA THR A 18 41.94 4.89 0.44
C THR A 18 40.61 4.42 -0.15
N ALA A 19 40.06 3.36 0.40
CA ALA A 19 38.72 2.92 0.12
C ALA A 19 37.76 4.13 0.33
N ALA A 20 37.21 4.66 -0.75
CA ALA A 20 36.07 5.55 -0.66
C ALA A 20 34.92 4.74 -0.05
N THR A 21 34.76 4.81 1.26
CA THR A 21 33.56 4.36 1.93
C THR A 21 32.43 5.25 1.42
N PHE A 22 31.69 4.76 0.43
CA PHE A 22 30.39 5.34 0.11
C PHE A 22 29.52 5.16 1.35
N GLY A 23 29.46 6.17 2.20
CA GLY A 23 28.52 6.23 3.29
C GLY A 23 27.11 6.12 2.69
N GLN A 24 26.44 4.99 2.88
CA GLN A 24 25.01 4.91 2.58
C GLN A 24 24.31 5.92 3.49
N GLU A 25 23.73 6.95 2.89
CA GLU A 25 22.85 7.82 3.64
C GLU A 25 21.77 6.97 4.32
N PRO A 26 21.48 7.18 5.62
CA PRO A 26 20.45 6.44 6.32
C PRO A 26 19.13 6.61 5.58
N ALA A 27 18.44 5.51 5.29
CA ALA A 27 17.17 5.52 4.58
C ALA A 27 16.20 6.47 5.30
N LYS A 28 15.75 7.52 4.61
CA LYS A 28 14.81 8.50 5.15
C LYS A 28 13.51 7.81 5.50
N VAL A 29 13.15 7.82 6.78
CA VAL A 29 11.88 7.23 7.24
C VAL A 29 10.71 7.94 6.55
N ARG A 30 9.87 7.18 5.84
CA ARG A 30 8.69 7.71 5.15
C ARG A 30 7.66 8.18 6.18
N PRO A 31 7.10 9.40 6.07
CA PRO A 31 6.03 9.89 6.96
C PRO A 31 4.77 9.02 6.95
N SER A 32 4.56 8.25 5.88
CA SER A 32 3.52 7.25 5.71
C SER A 32 4.22 5.92 5.37
N PRO A 33 4.51 5.08 6.38
CA PRO A 33 5.23 3.84 6.15
C PRO A 33 4.41 2.85 5.32
N LEU A 34 5.10 1.93 4.64
CA LEU A 34 4.46 0.80 3.99
C LEU A 34 3.86 -0.14 5.03
N SER A 35 2.65 -0.60 4.79
CA SER A 35 1.93 -1.55 5.64
C SER A 35 1.32 -2.67 4.79
N ILE A 36 1.07 -3.81 5.42
CA ILE A 36 0.50 -4.99 4.79
C ILE A 36 -0.64 -5.52 5.65
N ALA A 37 -1.80 -5.72 5.02
CA ALA A 37 -2.87 -6.55 5.57
C ALA A 37 -2.95 -7.83 4.75
N ALA A 38 -2.96 -9.00 5.40
CA ALA A 38 -2.99 -10.27 4.69
C ALA A 38 -3.85 -11.30 5.41
N ILE A 39 -4.43 -12.20 4.62
CA ILE A 39 -5.24 -13.31 5.13
C ILE A 39 -4.98 -14.54 4.25
N ARG A 40 -5.08 -15.71 4.88
CA ARG A 40 -4.96 -17.00 4.19
C ARG A 40 -6.15 -17.89 4.58
N PHE A 41 -6.69 -18.56 3.57
CA PHE A 41 -7.68 -19.62 3.76
C PHE A 41 -7.30 -20.81 2.86
N LYS A 42 -7.02 -21.98 3.45
CA LYS A 42 -6.48 -23.16 2.75
C LYS A 42 -5.19 -22.80 1.99
N ASP A 43 -5.15 -23.03 0.67
CA ASP A 43 -4.04 -22.74 -0.24
C ASP A 43 -4.13 -21.35 -0.91
N ALA A 44 -5.19 -20.62 -0.61
CA ALA A 44 -5.41 -19.26 -1.11
C ALA A 44 -4.95 -18.19 -0.11
N TYR A 45 -4.37 -17.10 -0.61
CA TYR A 45 -4.09 -15.91 0.19
C TYR A 45 -4.52 -14.64 -0.54
N ILE A 46 -4.82 -13.62 0.27
CA ILE A 46 -5.04 -12.24 -0.17
C ILE A 46 -4.07 -11.36 0.60
N LYS A 47 -3.40 -10.45 -0.09
CA LYS A 47 -2.49 -9.46 0.48
C LYS A 47 -2.86 -8.08 -0.04
N ILE A 48 -3.01 -7.13 0.87
CA ILE A 48 -3.12 -5.69 0.58
C ILE A 48 -1.79 -5.04 0.95
N THR A 49 -1.21 -4.30 0.03
CA THR A 49 -0.01 -3.48 0.27
C THR A 49 -0.40 -2.01 0.13
N TYR A 50 -0.15 -1.21 1.15
CA TYR A 50 -0.56 0.20 1.17
C TYR A 50 0.40 1.05 1.99
N SER A 51 0.49 2.34 1.69
CA SER A 51 1.16 3.31 2.57
C SER A 51 0.17 3.86 3.57
N GLN A 52 0.55 3.85 4.86
CA GLN A 52 -0.28 4.15 6.01
C GLN A 52 -0.13 5.61 6.47
N PRO A 53 -0.95 6.57 5.97
CA PRO A 53 -0.89 7.95 6.44
C PRO A 53 -1.44 8.10 7.85
N GLN A 54 -0.93 9.12 8.56
CA GLN A 54 -1.32 9.51 9.90
C GLN A 54 -2.24 10.73 9.85
N LYS A 55 -3.21 10.82 10.75
CA LYS A 55 -4.14 11.96 10.87
C LYS A 55 -3.41 13.25 11.29
N ARG A 56 -2.58 13.20 12.30
CA ARG A 56 -1.80 14.34 12.83
C ARG A 56 -2.65 15.58 13.06
N GLY A 57 -3.78 15.43 13.73
CA GLY A 57 -4.70 16.52 14.06
C GLY A 57 -5.47 17.12 12.87
N ARG A 58 -5.30 16.60 11.63
CA ARG A 58 -5.97 17.12 10.43
C ARG A 58 -7.39 16.58 10.32
N GLU A 59 -8.27 17.35 9.68
CA GLU A 59 -9.54 16.86 9.17
C GLU A 59 -9.27 16.02 7.93
N ILE A 60 -9.78 14.77 7.89
CA ILE A 60 -9.43 13.80 6.87
C ILE A 60 -10.38 13.92 5.68
N PHE A 61 -11.60 13.38 5.82
CA PHE A 61 -12.53 13.31 4.70
C PHE A 61 -13.25 14.64 4.47
N GLY A 62 -13.21 15.11 3.22
CA GLY A 62 -13.69 16.43 2.83
C GLY A 62 -12.62 17.53 2.88
N LYS A 63 -11.40 17.24 3.42
CA LYS A 63 -10.26 18.16 3.46
C LYS A 63 -9.00 17.50 2.89
N LEU A 64 -8.28 16.69 3.71
CA LEU A 64 -7.05 16.01 3.25
C LEU A 64 -7.35 15.03 2.11
N VAL A 65 -8.46 14.33 2.20
CA VAL A 65 -9.02 13.46 1.17
C VAL A 65 -10.34 14.09 0.73
N PRO A 66 -10.40 14.77 -0.44
CA PRO A 66 -11.61 15.39 -0.93
C PRO A 66 -12.74 14.37 -1.15
N TYR A 67 -13.97 14.81 -0.93
CA TYR A 67 -15.13 14.01 -1.31
C TYR A 67 -15.35 14.04 -2.83
N ASN A 68 -15.91 12.95 -3.36
CA ASN A 68 -16.25 12.76 -4.78
C ASN A 68 -15.04 12.75 -5.73
N GLU A 69 -13.83 12.62 -5.22
CA GLU A 69 -12.61 12.51 -6.01
C GLU A 69 -11.98 11.11 -5.86
N VAL A 70 -11.30 10.65 -6.92
CA VAL A 70 -10.57 9.38 -6.88
C VAL A 70 -9.37 9.50 -5.96
N TRP A 71 -9.33 8.66 -4.93
CA TRP A 71 -8.25 8.57 -3.96
C TRP A 71 -7.53 7.22 -4.10
N ARG A 72 -6.19 7.25 -4.06
CA ARG A 72 -5.32 6.06 -4.08
C ARG A 72 -5.47 5.12 -2.87
N THR A 73 -6.42 5.38 -2.00
CA THR A 73 -6.76 4.59 -0.79
C THR A 73 -5.56 4.39 0.15
N GLY A 74 -4.80 5.46 0.37
CA GLY A 74 -3.57 5.47 1.17
C GLY A 74 -2.74 6.72 0.90
N ALA A 75 -1.42 6.59 0.93
CA ALA A 75 -0.45 7.63 0.63
C ALA A 75 0.63 7.09 -0.32
N ASN A 76 1.43 7.97 -0.93
CA ASN A 76 2.51 7.63 -1.86
C ASN A 76 2.00 6.80 -3.06
N GLU A 77 2.39 5.54 -3.14
CA GLU A 77 1.94 4.58 -4.15
C GLU A 77 0.43 4.29 -3.96
N ALA A 78 -0.26 3.92 -5.03
CA ALA A 78 -1.63 3.40 -4.95
C ALA A 78 -1.66 2.08 -4.17
N THR A 79 -2.70 1.87 -3.39
CA THR A 79 -2.92 0.62 -2.67
C THR A 79 -3.12 -0.53 -3.66
N GLU A 80 -2.51 -1.67 -3.38
CA GLU A 80 -2.63 -2.85 -4.22
C GLU A 80 -3.20 -4.05 -3.45
N ILE A 81 -4.04 -4.83 -4.15
CA ILE A 81 -4.52 -6.14 -3.72
C ILE A 81 -3.90 -7.22 -4.60
N THR A 82 -3.31 -8.23 -3.97
CA THR A 82 -2.87 -9.45 -4.64
C THR A 82 -3.66 -10.63 -4.13
N THR A 83 -4.22 -11.44 -5.01
CA THR A 83 -4.88 -12.71 -4.66
C THR A 83 -4.27 -13.87 -5.44
N SER A 84 -3.94 -14.96 -4.75
CA SER A 84 -3.33 -16.16 -5.37
C SER A 84 -4.33 -17.08 -6.06
N LYS A 85 -5.62 -16.93 -5.78
CA LYS A 85 -6.74 -17.68 -6.38
C LYS A 85 -7.87 -16.70 -6.71
N ASN A 86 -8.82 -17.17 -7.51
CA ASN A 86 -10.05 -16.41 -7.72
C ASN A 86 -10.79 -16.21 -6.39
N ILE A 87 -11.34 -15.02 -6.21
CA ILE A 87 -12.14 -14.65 -5.04
C ILE A 87 -13.40 -13.92 -5.48
N GLN A 88 -14.34 -13.70 -4.58
CA GLN A 88 -15.40 -12.72 -4.78
C GLN A 88 -15.15 -11.50 -3.90
N ILE A 89 -15.31 -10.32 -4.46
CA ILE A 89 -15.37 -9.05 -3.72
C ILE A 89 -16.75 -8.47 -3.94
N ASN A 90 -17.47 -8.21 -2.85
CA ASN A 90 -18.86 -7.74 -2.89
C ASN A 90 -19.75 -8.58 -3.85
N GLY A 91 -19.59 -9.92 -3.82
CA GLY A 91 -20.33 -10.86 -4.65
C GLY A 91 -19.85 -10.98 -6.10
N THR A 92 -18.93 -10.14 -6.58
CA THR A 92 -18.41 -10.14 -7.94
C THR A 92 -17.07 -10.89 -8.03
N LEU A 93 -16.91 -11.73 -9.05
CA LEU A 93 -15.69 -12.51 -9.27
C LEU A 93 -14.50 -11.61 -9.58
N LEU A 94 -13.42 -11.75 -8.80
CA LEU A 94 -12.09 -11.22 -9.10
C LEU A 94 -11.15 -12.39 -9.39
N LYS A 95 -10.53 -12.42 -10.57
CA LYS A 95 -9.54 -13.44 -10.94
C LYS A 95 -8.27 -13.30 -10.11
N ALA A 96 -7.52 -14.41 -9.98
CA ALA A 96 -6.19 -14.38 -9.39
C ALA A 96 -5.30 -13.34 -10.10
N GLY A 97 -4.53 -12.56 -9.34
CA GLY A 97 -3.69 -11.49 -9.90
C GLY A 97 -3.42 -10.38 -8.89
N THR A 98 -2.81 -9.31 -9.38
CA THR A 98 -2.57 -8.07 -8.63
C THR A 98 -3.32 -6.92 -9.31
N TYR A 99 -3.92 -6.05 -8.51
CA TYR A 99 -4.77 -4.95 -8.94
C TYR A 99 -4.54 -3.75 -8.02
N SER A 100 -4.74 -2.54 -8.52
CA SER A 100 -4.81 -1.35 -7.67
C SER A 100 -6.21 -1.19 -7.06
N ILE A 101 -6.24 -0.66 -5.84
CA ILE A 101 -7.47 -0.22 -5.16
C ILE A 101 -7.50 1.28 -5.14
N PHE A 102 -8.53 1.86 -5.78
CA PHE A 102 -8.91 3.26 -5.62
C PHE A 102 -10.26 3.35 -4.92
N THR A 103 -10.52 4.48 -4.30
CA THR A 103 -11.83 4.76 -3.71
C THR A 103 -12.27 6.18 -4.05
N ILE A 104 -13.59 6.39 -4.07
CA ILE A 104 -14.19 7.73 -4.12
C ILE A 104 -14.97 7.91 -2.83
N PRO A 105 -14.38 8.57 -1.81
CA PRO A 105 -15.07 8.82 -0.55
C PRO A 105 -16.24 9.77 -0.72
N GLN A 106 -17.35 9.47 -0.06
CA GLN A 106 -18.51 10.34 0.14
C GLN A 106 -18.90 10.31 1.63
N LYS A 107 -19.84 11.13 2.05
CA LYS A 107 -20.23 11.22 3.47
C LYS A 107 -20.89 9.95 3.99
N ASP A 108 -21.73 9.34 3.17
CA ASP A 108 -22.60 8.21 3.52
C ASP A 108 -22.17 6.88 2.90
N LYS A 109 -21.37 6.94 1.84
CA LYS A 109 -20.88 5.76 1.12
C LYS A 109 -19.50 6.03 0.49
N TRP A 110 -18.79 4.95 0.17
CA TRP A 110 -17.61 5.02 -0.68
C TRP A 110 -17.78 4.15 -1.91
N THR A 111 -17.39 4.67 -3.07
CA THR A 111 -17.24 3.82 -4.25
C THR A 111 -15.86 3.17 -4.20
N ILE A 112 -15.84 1.85 -4.20
CA ILE A 112 -14.62 1.03 -4.27
C ILE A 112 -14.35 0.70 -5.73
N ILE A 113 -13.09 0.82 -6.15
CA ILE A 113 -12.64 0.59 -7.52
C ILE A 113 -11.47 -0.40 -7.46
N ILE A 114 -11.61 -1.51 -8.18
CA ILE A 114 -10.50 -2.44 -8.47
C ILE A 114 -10.07 -2.17 -9.90
N ASN A 115 -8.81 -1.78 -10.08
CA ASN A 115 -8.28 -1.36 -11.37
C ASN A 115 -7.12 -2.27 -11.81
N GLY A 116 -7.06 -2.60 -13.10
CA GLY A 116 -6.08 -3.53 -13.66
C GLY A 116 -4.67 -2.96 -13.77
N GLU A 117 -4.48 -1.65 -13.63
CA GLU A 117 -3.16 -1.03 -13.70
C GLU A 117 -2.51 -1.02 -12.31
N VAL A 118 -1.23 -1.39 -12.23
CA VAL A 118 -0.47 -1.52 -10.98
C VAL A 118 0.78 -0.66 -11.01
N GLY A 119 1.45 -0.47 -9.85
CA GLY A 119 2.67 0.30 -9.75
C GLY A 119 2.47 1.82 -9.87
N LEU A 120 1.26 2.32 -9.68
CA LEU A 120 0.92 3.72 -9.83
C LEU A 120 1.37 4.55 -8.62
N TRP A 121 1.90 5.75 -8.89
CA TRP A 121 2.13 6.76 -7.86
C TRP A 121 0.91 7.67 -7.74
N GLY A 122 0.24 7.65 -6.59
CA GLY A 122 -0.96 8.45 -6.39
C GLY A 122 -2.14 7.96 -7.23
N ALA A 123 -3.03 8.90 -7.58
CA ALA A 123 -4.14 8.68 -8.50
C ALA A 123 -4.00 9.52 -9.78
N TYR A 124 -2.80 10.08 -10.05
CA TYR A 124 -2.58 11.01 -11.15
C TYR A 124 -2.78 10.37 -12.53
N ASN A 125 -2.40 9.11 -12.65
CA ASN A 125 -2.51 8.35 -13.90
C ASN A 125 -3.66 7.33 -13.84
N TYR A 126 -4.60 7.48 -12.90
CA TYR A 126 -5.75 6.60 -12.85
C TYR A 126 -6.53 6.62 -14.16
N ASN A 127 -6.79 5.44 -14.72
CA ASN A 127 -7.52 5.25 -15.97
C ASN A 127 -8.77 4.39 -15.74
N SER A 128 -9.94 5.00 -15.74
CA SER A 128 -11.21 4.32 -15.52
C SER A 128 -11.54 3.24 -16.55
N LYS A 129 -10.91 3.26 -17.74
CA LYS A 129 -11.10 2.20 -18.75
C LYS A 129 -10.49 0.86 -18.34
N LEU A 130 -9.61 0.87 -17.33
CA LEU A 130 -8.97 -0.32 -16.77
C LEU A 130 -9.66 -0.79 -15.48
N ASP A 131 -10.81 -0.22 -15.12
CA ASP A 131 -11.60 -0.71 -13.98
C ASP A 131 -12.11 -2.12 -14.25
N VAL A 132 -11.73 -3.05 -13.38
CA VAL A 132 -12.17 -4.43 -13.38
C VAL A 132 -13.52 -4.57 -12.70
N MET A 133 -13.73 -3.80 -11.62
CA MET A 133 -15.00 -3.67 -10.92
C MET A 133 -15.13 -2.36 -10.19
N ARG A 134 -16.38 -1.95 -9.96
CA ARG A 134 -16.74 -0.76 -9.19
C ARG A 134 -18.05 -1.03 -8.46
N PHE A 135 -18.10 -0.69 -7.17
CA PHE A 135 -19.29 -0.88 -6.35
C PHE A 135 -19.27 0.07 -5.15
N ASP A 136 -20.44 0.32 -4.59
CA ASP A 136 -20.59 1.18 -3.42
C ASP A 136 -20.68 0.36 -2.14
N VAL A 137 -20.10 0.90 -1.06
CA VAL A 137 -20.23 0.37 0.31
C VAL A 137 -20.60 1.50 1.26
N PRO A 138 -21.43 1.27 2.29
CA PRO A 138 -21.82 2.31 3.23
C PRO A 138 -20.67 2.70 4.14
N VAL A 139 -20.67 3.96 4.57
CA VAL A 139 -19.84 4.46 5.66
C VAL A 139 -20.46 4.09 6.99
N ALA A 140 -19.68 3.48 7.87
CA ALA A 140 -20.06 3.26 9.26
C ALA A 140 -19.29 4.24 10.16
N PRO A 141 -19.94 5.19 10.83
CA PRO A 141 -19.29 6.02 11.83
C PRO A 141 -18.91 5.17 13.05
N ILE A 142 -17.78 5.50 13.68
CA ILE A 142 -17.30 4.84 14.89
C ILE A 142 -16.86 5.90 15.92
N ASP A 143 -16.98 5.57 17.22
CA ASP A 143 -16.60 6.49 18.28
C ASP A 143 -15.11 6.60 18.50
N ILE A 144 -14.36 5.55 18.13
CA ILE A 144 -12.91 5.48 18.29
C ILE A 144 -12.23 6.21 17.13
N VAL A 145 -11.28 7.10 17.46
CA VAL A 145 -10.45 7.78 16.47
C VAL A 145 -9.26 6.90 16.08
N TYR A 146 -9.20 6.52 14.80
CA TYR A 146 -8.02 5.87 14.22
C TYR A 146 -7.05 6.92 13.71
N GLU A 147 -5.92 7.09 14.38
CA GLU A 147 -4.88 8.04 14.01
C GLU A 147 -4.22 7.66 12.67
N SER A 148 -3.97 6.37 12.47
CA SER A 148 -3.41 5.83 11.23
C SER A 148 -4.51 5.28 10.34
N PHE A 149 -4.43 5.53 9.02
CA PHE A 149 -5.21 4.78 8.05
C PHE A 149 -4.87 3.30 8.16
N THR A 150 -5.81 2.46 8.51
CA THR A 150 -5.57 1.05 8.83
C THR A 150 -6.46 0.15 7.99
N MET A 151 -5.84 -0.85 7.36
CA MET A 151 -6.56 -1.96 6.72
C MET A 151 -6.31 -3.25 7.48
N GLN A 152 -7.36 -4.03 7.66
CA GLN A 152 -7.28 -5.35 8.28
C GLN A 152 -8.39 -6.26 7.78
N PHE A 153 -8.21 -7.57 7.93
CA PHE A 153 -9.25 -8.54 7.63
C PHE A 153 -9.92 -9.03 8.92
N ASP A 154 -11.25 -9.03 8.94
CA ASP A 154 -12.05 -9.80 9.87
C ASP A 154 -12.48 -11.09 9.17
N HIS A 155 -11.92 -12.21 9.61
CA HIS A 155 -11.93 -13.47 8.88
C HIS A 155 -12.78 -14.54 9.60
N ARG A 156 -13.66 -15.21 8.84
CA ARG A 156 -14.53 -16.29 9.33
C ARG A 156 -14.63 -17.37 8.26
N ASN A 157 -13.75 -18.36 8.32
CA ASN A 157 -13.67 -19.46 7.33
C ASN A 157 -13.45 -18.92 5.90
N GLU A 158 -14.33 -19.27 4.94
CA GLU A 158 -14.25 -18.84 3.53
C GLU A 158 -14.68 -17.39 3.30
N VAL A 159 -15.22 -16.70 4.30
CA VAL A 159 -15.64 -15.29 4.20
C VAL A 159 -14.79 -14.39 5.07
N ALA A 160 -14.58 -13.19 4.62
CA ALA A 160 -13.88 -12.14 5.36
C ALA A 160 -14.45 -10.79 5.00
N ASP A 161 -14.29 -9.83 5.89
CA ASP A 161 -14.46 -8.41 5.60
C ASP A 161 -13.09 -7.75 5.54
N LEU A 162 -12.77 -7.08 4.45
CA LEU A 162 -11.66 -6.12 4.41
C LEU A 162 -12.17 -4.82 5.03
N LEU A 163 -11.63 -4.50 6.20
CA LEU A 163 -12.01 -3.34 6.99
C LEU A 163 -10.98 -2.22 6.79
N LEU A 164 -11.46 -1.02 6.48
CA LEU A 164 -10.69 0.19 6.37
C LEU A 164 -11.11 1.14 7.48
N TYR A 165 -10.13 1.67 8.22
CA TYR A 165 -10.36 2.61 9.32
C TYR A 165 -9.50 3.85 9.14
N TRP A 166 -10.08 5.02 9.32
CA TRP A 166 -9.34 6.27 9.51
C TRP A 166 -10.23 7.32 10.17
N ASP A 167 -9.66 8.08 11.12
CA ASP A 167 -10.43 8.98 11.95
C ASP A 167 -11.62 8.26 12.60
N LYS A 168 -12.82 8.75 12.46
CA LYS A 168 -14.08 8.14 12.96
C LYS A 168 -14.85 7.41 11.86
N THR A 169 -14.15 6.91 10.85
CA THR A 169 -14.76 6.27 9.68
C THR A 169 -14.34 4.81 9.60
N LYS A 170 -15.31 3.93 9.37
CA LYS A 170 -15.12 2.52 9.04
C LYS A 170 -15.79 2.21 7.72
N ILE A 171 -15.09 1.47 6.86
CA ILE A 171 -15.61 0.85 5.64
C ILE A 171 -15.42 -0.66 5.77
N SER A 172 -16.41 -1.44 5.34
CA SER A 172 -16.37 -2.90 5.28
C SER A 172 -16.62 -3.36 3.86
N ILE A 173 -15.70 -4.14 3.31
CA ILE A 173 -15.76 -4.70 1.96
C ILE A 173 -15.83 -6.22 2.08
N PRO A 174 -16.97 -6.86 1.73
CA PRO A 174 -17.11 -8.30 1.80
C PRO A 174 -16.22 -9.01 0.80
N VAL A 175 -15.50 -10.03 1.28
CA VAL A 175 -14.62 -10.89 0.49
C VAL A 175 -14.98 -12.35 0.76
N LYS A 176 -15.00 -13.17 -0.30
CA LYS A 176 -15.21 -14.62 -0.18
C LYS A 176 -14.18 -15.38 -0.99
N PHE A 177 -13.49 -16.33 -0.35
CA PHE A 177 -12.67 -17.31 -1.04
C PHE A 177 -13.56 -18.28 -1.82
N ILE A 178 -13.16 -18.59 -3.04
CA ILE A 178 -13.85 -19.55 -3.92
C ILE A 178 -13.01 -20.83 -3.94
N ASN A 179 -13.65 -21.96 -3.66
CA ASN A 179 -13.03 -23.28 -3.72
C ASN A 179 -12.88 -23.75 -5.17
#